data_90c03a50c906c6b5c848b6f1f4b8e856
#
_entry.id   90c03a50c906c6b5c848b6f1f4b8e856
#
_cell.length_a   1.000
_cell.length_b   1.000
_cell.length_c   1.000
_cell.angle_alpha   90.00
_cell.angle_beta   90.00
_cell.angle_gamma   90.00
#
_symmetry.space_group_name_H-M   'P 1'
#
loop_
_entity.id
_entity.type
_entity.pdbx_description
1 polymer ?
#
loop_
_entity_poly.entity_id
_entity_poly.type
_entity_poly.pdbx_seq_one_letter_code
_entity_poly.pdbx_strand_id
1 'polypeptide(L)'
;MSMAKSARMLAARGARFVQTRGYADEMKLTFAAANKTFFDNAEVRQIDVPSFSGSFGILAKHVPTLAVLKPGVVQVYENDGKTSKYFVSSGTITVNEDSSVQVLAEEAHNIADIDASEARQLLSQYQSALSSASSDLAKAEAAIAIEACEALVKAAE
;
A
#
# COMPACT_ATOMS: atom_id res chain seq x y z
N MET A 1 -22.63 58.55 -55.95
CA MET A 1 -21.44 58.36 -55.09
C MET A 1 -21.89 57.68 -53.83
N SER A 2 -21.69 56.39 -53.76
CA SER A 2 -22.11 55.54 -52.60
C SER A 2 -20.88 54.86 -51.97
N MET A 3 -20.62 55.18 -50.74
CA MET A 3 -19.55 54.57 -49.98
C MET A 3 -20.11 53.41 -49.23
N ALA A 4 -19.74 52.17 -49.67
CA ALA A 4 -20.00 50.94 -48.93
C ALA A 4 -18.98 50.80 -47.81
N LYS A 5 -19.41 50.82 -46.54
CA LYS A 5 -18.58 50.50 -45.38
C LYS A 5 -18.71 49.03 -45.10
N SER A 6 -17.62 48.31 -45.37
CA SER A 6 -17.46 46.90 -44.97
C SER A 6 -17.28 46.82 -43.46
N ALA A 7 -18.27 46.27 -42.77
CA ALA A 7 -18.12 45.87 -41.38
C ALA A 7 -17.44 44.49 -41.31
N ARG A 8 -16.18 44.43 -40.89
CA ARG A 8 -15.50 43.19 -40.53
C ARG A 8 -15.98 42.73 -39.14
N MET A 9 -16.80 41.70 -39.11
CA MET A 9 -17.11 40.98 -37.88
C MET A 9 -15.88 40.19 -37.44
N LEU A 10 -15.24 40.63 -36.36
CA LEU A 10 -14.29 39.80 -35.64
C LEU A 10 -15.07 38.77 -34.83
N ALA A 11 -15.02 37.52 -35.28
CA ALA A 11 -15.47 36.39 -34.50
C ALA A 11 -14.46 36.15 -33.37
N ALA A 12 -14.81 36.57 -32.16
CA ALA A 12 -14.07 36.19 -30.94
C ALA A 12 -14.27 34.69 -30.70
N ARG A 13 -13.26 33.92 -31.05
CA ARG A 13 -13.16 32.51 -30.61
C ARG A 13 -12.98 32.52 -29.11
N GLY A 14 -14.07 32.31 -28.37
CA GLY A 14 -14.03 32.03 -26.95
C GLY A 14 -13.23 30.74 -26.71
N ALA A 15 -12.01 30.87 -26.21
CA ALA A 15 -11.26 29.76 -25.66
C ALA A 15 -12.06 29.24 -24.47
N ARG A 16 -12.71 28.08 -24.64
CA ARG A 16 -13.27 27.35 -23.53
C ARG A 16 -12.06 26.88 -22.70
N PHE A 17 -11.77 27.53 -21.61
CA PHE A 17 -10.96 27.01 -20.55
C PHE A 17 -11.70 25.78 -20.01
N VAL A 18 -11.32 24.61 -20.47
CA VAL A 18 -11.65 23.37 -19.78
C VAL A 18 -10.84 23.39 -18.49
N GLN A 19 -11.48 23.86 -17.43
CA GLN A 19 -10.93 23.77 -16.10
C GLN A 19 -10.98 22.28 -15.73
N THR A 20 -9.92 21.55 -16.07
CA THR A 20 -9.67 20.23 -15.50
C THR A 20 -9.49 20.46 -14.01
N ARG A 21 -10.56 20.27 -13.24
CA ARG A 21 -10.43 20.07 -11.80
C ARG A 21 -9.61 18.79 -11.63
N GLY A 22 -8.33 18.95 -11.44
CA GLY A 22 -7.50 17.92 -10.86
C GLY A 22 -8.03 17.70 -9.45
N TYR A 23 -8.91 16.74 -9.30
CA TYR A 23 -9.16 16.12 -7.99
C TYR A 23 -7.94 15.23 -7.70
N ALA A 24 -6.83 15.84 -7.41
CA ALA A 24 -5.81 15.20 -6.60
C ALA A 24 -6.33 15.32 -5.16
N ASP A 25 -7.25 14.44 -4.78
CA ASP A 25 -7.54 14.24 -3.39
C ASP A 25 -6.26 13.67 -2.78
N GLU A 26 -5.55 14.50 -2.03
CA GLU A 26 -4.30 14.13 -1.38
C GLU A 26 -4.60 13.14 -0.27
N MET A 27 -3.96 11.97 -0.33
CA MET A 27 -3.98 10.99 0.72
C MET A 27 -2.63 11.02 1.44
N LYS A 28 -2.64 11.21 2.75
CA LYS A 28 -1.44 11.30 3.58
C LYS A 28 -1.18 9.96 4.27
N LEU A 29 -0.01 9.40 4.02
CA LEU A 29 0.42 8.13 4.61
C LEU A 29 1.43 8.36 5.71
N THR A 30 1.16 7.77 6.89
CA THR A 30 2.15 7.47 7.90
C THR A 30 2.32 5.96 7.97
N PHE A 31 3.51 5.47 7.62
CA PHE A 31 3.84 4.05 7.70
C PHE A 31 5.07 3.88 8.59
N ALA A 32 4.86 3.25 9.72
CA ALA A 32 5.88 3.00 10.71
C ALA A 32 5.86 1.54 11.20
N ALA A 33 7.02 1.06 11.56
CA ALA A 33 7.21 -0.18 12.29
C ALA A 33 8.08 0.09 13.53
N ALA A 34 8.17 -0.86 14.43
CA ALA A 34 8.98 -0.72 15.65
C ALA A 34 10.46 -0.40 15.36
N ASN A 35 10.98 -0.88 14.24
CA ASN A 35 12.36 -0.68 13.81
C ASN A 35 12.59 0.60 13.01
N LYS A 36 11.56 1.14 12.32
CA LYS A 36 11.75 2.26 11.38
C LYS A 36 10.44 2.92 10.99
N THR A 37 10.49 4.24 10.71
CA THR A 37 9.44 4.97 9.98
C THR A 37 9.81 5.00 8.50
N PHE A 38 8.90 4.52 7.64
CA PHE A 38 9.07 4.47 6.19
C PHE A 38 8.48 5.69 5.50
N PHE A 39 7.29 6.11 5.95
CA PHE A 39 6.59 7.30 5.48
C PHE A 39 6.09 8.08 6.69
N ASP A 40 6.31 9.39 6.69
CA ASP A 40 5.83 10.30 7.73
C ASP A 40 4.99 11.38 7.07
N ASN A 41 3.66 11.24 7.19
CA ASN A 41 2.69 12.17 6.62
C ASN A 41 2.94 12.51 5.13
N ALA A 42 3.43 11.51 4.38
CA ALA A 42 3.79 11.65 2.98
C ALA A 42 2.57 11.55 2.07
N GLU A 43 2.53 12.36 1.02
CA GLU A 43 1.46 12.31 0.02
C GLU A 43 1.66 11.13 -0.93
N VAL A 44 0.65 10.28 -1.02
CA VAL A 44 0.65 9.08 -1.85
C VAL A 44 -0.66 8.95 -2.62
N ARG A 45 -0.60 8.25 -3.76
CA ARG A 45 -1.76 8.04 -4.63
C ARG A 45 -2.63 6.88 -4.20
N GLN A 46 -2.01 5.77 -3.81
CA GLN A 46 -2.69 4.51 -3.46
C GLN A 46 -1.82 3.69 -2.54
N ILE A 47 -2.45 2.89 -1.70
CA ILE A 47 -1.80 1.90 -0.86
C ILE A 47 -2.56 0.60 -0.97
N ASP A 48 -1.86 -0.51 -1.26
CA ASP A 48 -2.43 -1.85 -1.23
C ASP A 48 -1.89 -2.58 -0.01
N VAL A 49 -2.79 -3.19 0.76
CA VAL A 49 -2.43 -3.83 2.03
C VAL A 49 -2.99 -5.25 2.15
N PRO A 50 -2.23 -6.18 2.76
CA PRO A 50 -2.71 -7.50 3.10
C PRO A 50 -3.45 -7.46 4.44
N SER A 51 -4.72 -7.85 4.48
CA SER A 51 -5.46 -7.98 5.74
C SER A 51 -6.04 -9.38 5.91
N PHE A 52 -6.49 -9.70 7.13
CA PHE A 52 -7.16 -10.97 7.40
C PHE A 52 -8.46 -11.15 6.62
N SER A 53 -9.14 -10.05 6.26
CA SER A 53 -10.34 -10.09 5.42
C SER A 53 -10.05 -10.19 3.92
N GLY A 54 -8.80 -10.17 3.51
CA GLY A 54 -8.33 -10.13 2.13
C GLY A 54 -7.48 -8.89 1.84
N SER A 55 -6.78 -8.87 0.73
CA SER A 55 -6.03 -7.70 0.29
C SER A 55 -6.96 -6.66 -0.31
N PHE A 56 -6.76 -5.39 0.03
CA PHE A 56 -7.53 -4.27 -0.52
C PHE A 56 -6.65 -3.04 -0.79
N GLY A 57 -7.10 -2.23 -1.74
CA GLY A 57 -6.46 -0.98 -2.12
C GLY A 57 -7.18 0.22 -1.53
N ILE A 58 -6.42 1.21 -1.09
CA ILE A 58 -6.90 2.44 -0.49
C ILE A 58 -6.51 3.59 -1.40
N LEU A 59 -7.50 4.33 -1.81
CA LEU A 59 -7.38 5.59 -2.56
C LEU A 59 -7.84 6.75 -1.67
N ALA A 60 -7.57 7.95 -2.10
CA ALA A 60 -8.10 9.14 -1.43
C ALA A 60 -9.63 9.06 -1.29
N LYS A 61 -10.17 9.55 -0.16
CA LYS A 61 -11.60 9.45 0.22
C LYS A 61 -12.12 8.01 0.39
N HIS A 62 -11.23 7.07 0.68
CA HIS A 62 -11.67 5.75 1.12
C HIS A 62 -12.49 5.88 2.41
N VAL A 63 -13.52 5.07 2.56
CA VAL A 63 -14.34 5.06 3.79
C VAL A 63 -13.46 4.78 5.01
N PRO A 64 -13.72 5.42 6.16
CA PRO A 64 -13.00 5.16 7.38
C PRO A 64 -13.00 3.66 7.70
N THR A 65 -11.82 3.13 7.92
CA THR A 65 -11.62 1.68 8.05
C THR A 65 -10.53 1.40 9.09
N LEU A 66 -10.77 0.40 9.92
CA LEU A 66 -9.76 -0.19 10.78
C LEU A 66 -9.62 -1.67 10.40
N ALA A 67 -8.42 -2.11 10.09
CA ALA A 67 -8.16 -3.51 9.75
C ALA A 67 -6.86 -4.01 10.36
N VAL A 68 -6.79 -5.33 10.59
CA VAL A 68 -5.59 -6.03 11.06
C VAL A 68 -4.85 -6.56 9.84
N LEU A 69 -3.56 -6.29 9.80
CA LEU A 69 -2.66 -6.76 8.75
C LEU A 69 -2.22 -8.20 9.04
N LYS A 70 -2.12 -9.00 8.00
CA LYS A 70 -1.48 -10.33 8.04
C LYS A 70 -0.12 -10.28 7.36
N PRO A 71 0.74 -11.29 7.56
CA PRO A 71 2.01 -11.38 6.85
C PRO A 71 1.83 -11.22 5.33
N GLY A 72 2.56 -10.28 4.73
CA GLY A 72 2.45 -10.02 3.30
C GLY A 72 3.06 -8.71 2.86
N VAL A 73 2.76 -8.30 1.63
CA VAL A 73 3.35 -7.12 1.00
C VAL A 73 2.40 -5.93 1.04
N VAL A 74 2.87 -4.84 1.62
CA VAL A 74 2.29 -3.50 1.48
C VAL A 74 2.92 -2.83 0.27
N GLN A 75 2.10 -2.34 -0.67
CA GLN A 75 2.56 -1.59 -1.83
C GLN A 75 2.10 -0.14 -1.71
N VAL A 76 3.03 0.78 -1.87
CA VAL A 76 2.78 2.23 -1.82
C VAL A 76 3.04 2.80 -3.21
N TYR A 77 2.04 3.43 -3.79
CA TYR A 77 2.13 4.11 -5.09
C TYR A 77 2.26 5.61 -4.84
N GLU A 78 3.45 6.12 -5.06
CA GLU A 78 3.80 7.53 -4.86
C GLU A 78 3.27 8.40 -6.01
N ASN A 79 3.14 9.70 -5.80
CA ASN A 79 2.59 10.64 -6.78
C ASN A 79 3.49 10.83 -8.00
N ASP A 80 4.80 10.59 -7.86
CA ASP A 80 5.79 10.61 -8.94
C ASP A 80 5.77 9.37 -9.85
N GLY A 81 4.88 8.40 -9.55
CA GLY A 81 4.75 7.15 -10.27
C GLY A 81 5.62 6.01 -9.75
N LYS A 82 6.44 6.26 -8.74
CA LYS A 82 7.23 5.23 -8.08
C LYS A 82 6.32 4.30 -7.28
N THR A 83 6.66 3.02 -7.27
CA THR A 83 6.01 2.00 -6.43
C THR A 83 7.03 1.43 -5.47
N SER A 84 6.76 1.57 -4.19
CA SER A 84 7.58 1.03 -3.11
C SER A 84 6.87 -0.16 -2.47
N LYS A 85 7.60 -1.25 -2.24
CA LYS A 85 7.06 -2.50 -1.71
C LYS A 85 7.77 -2.89 -0.42
N TYR A 86 6.98 -3.20 0.59
CA TYR A 86 7.47 -3.56 1.92
C TYR A 86 6.79 -4.84 2.37
N PHE A 87 7.55 -5.77 2.91
CA PHE A 87 6.99 -6.90 3.65
C PHE A 87 6.62 -6.43 5.05
N VAL A 88 5.47 -6.84 5.54
CA VAL A 88 5.02 -6.65 6.93
C VAL A 88 4.71 -8.00 7.57
N SER A 89 5.05 -8.16 8.84
CA SER A 89 4.75 -9.39 9.60
C SER A 89 3.30 -9.40 10.09
N SER A 90 2.90 -8.30 10.71
CA SER A 90 1.56 -8.08 11.29
C SER A 90 1.42 -6.60 11.62
N GLY A 91 0.25 -6.18 12.04
CA GLY A 91 0.01 -4.80 12.44
C GLY A 91 -1.43 -4.37 12.25
N THR A 92 -1.62 -3.06 12.21
CA THR A 92 -2.92 -2.45 11.99
C THR A 92 -2.84 -1.36 10.93
N ILE A 93 -3.95 -1.18 10.23
CA ILE A 93 -4.15 -0.05 9.35
C ILE A 93 -5.41 0.72 9.75
N THR A 94 -5.29 2.03 9.80
CA THR A 94 -6.39 2.96 10.07
C THR A 94 -6.51 3.93 8.91
N VAL A 95 -7.71 4.01 8.34
CA VAL A 95 -8.08 5.03 7.35
C VAL A 95 -9.04 5.99 8.04
N ASN A 96 -8.68 7.27 8.07
CA ASN A 96 -9.45 8.32 8.73
C ASN A 96 -10.38 9.05 7.73
N GLU A 97 -11.35 9.81 8.26
CA GLU A 97 -12.29 10.60 7.45
C GLU A 97 -11.63 11.72 6.64
N ASP A 98 -10.49 12.23 7.10
CA ASP A 98 -9.69 13.27 6.44
C ASP A 98 -8.78 12.73 5.34
N SER A 99 -8.95 11.47 4.93
CA SER A 99 -8.09 10.75 3.97
C SER A 99 -6.66 10.50 4.46
N SER A 100 -6.37 10.67 5.75
CA SER A 100 -5.11 10.22 6.31
C SER A 100 -5.14 8.71 6.55
N VAL A 101 -4.02 8.04 6.28
CA VAL A 101 -3.85 6.60 6.46
C VAL A 101 -2.66 6.34 7.35
N GLN A 102 -2.85 5.49 8.35
CA GLN A 102 -1.81 5.07 9.27
C GLN A 102 -1.63 3.56 9.18
N VAL A 103 -0.44 3.14 8.81
CA VAL A 103 0.01 1.74 8.82
C VAL A 103 1.01 1.58 9.96
N LEU A 104 0.66 0.80 10.96
CA LEU A 104 1.51 0.49 12.10
C LEU A 104 1.80 -1.02 12.07
N ALA A 105 3.00 -1.36 11.64
CA ALA A 105 3.46 -2.74 11.59
C ALA A 105 4.32 -3.09 12.80
N GLU A 106 4.29 -4.34 13.24
CA GLU A 106 5.22 -4.83 14.27
C GLU A 106 6.63 -4.88 13.69
N GLU A 107 6.77 -5.48 12.49
CA GLU A 107 8.01 -5.45 11.72
C GLU A 107 7.71 -5.16 10.25
N ALA A 108 8.58 -4.38 9.62
CA ALA A 108 8.52 -4.13 8.19
C ALA A 108 9.93 -4.02 7.59
N HIS A 109 10.10 -4.58 6.40
CA HIS A 109 11.35 -4.58 5.65
C HIS A 109 11.10 -4.28 4.18
N ASN A 110 12.08 -3.68 3.52
CA ASN A 110 12.03 -3.55 2.07
C ASN A 110 12.13 -4.96 1.45
N ILE A 111 11.35 -5.23 0.41
CA ILE A 111 11.41 -6.54 -0.27
C ILE A 111 12.80 -6.84 -0.83
N ALA A 112 13.53 -5.81 -1.28
CA ALA A 112 14.90 -5.97 -1.78
C ALA A 112 15.90 -6.50 -0.73
N ASP A 113 15.57 -6.38 0.56
CA ASP A 113 16.43 -6.82 1.67
C ASP A 113 16.12 -8.27 2.11
N ILE A 114 15.14 -8.93 1.49
CA ILE A 114 14.70 -10.29 1.85
C ILE A 114 15.47 -11.31 1.02
N ASP A 115 16.12 -12.27 1.70
CA ASP A 115 16.75 -13.42 1.05
C ASP A 115 15.73 -14.54 0.82
N ALA A 116 15.37 -14.74 -0.44
CA ALA A 116 14.45 -15.80 -0.86
C ALA A 116 14.93 -17.21 -0.53
N SER A 117 16.26 -17.46 -0.52
CA SER A 117 16.83 -18.75 -0.20
C SER A 117 16.68 -19.08 1.29
N GLU A 118 16.98 -18.11 2.13
CA GLU A 118 16.82 -18.22 3.58
C GLU A 118 15.35 -18.37 3.97
N ALA A 119 14.44 -17.61 3.34
CA ALA A 119 13.01 -17.75 3.57
C ALA A 119 12.49 -19.17 3.25
N ARG A 120 12.95 -19.79 2.16
CA ARG A 120 12.59 -21.18 1.82
C ARG A 120 13.17 -22.21 2.80
N GLN A 121 14.39 -21.99 3.29
CA GLN A 121 14.99 -22.85 4.32
C GLN A 121 14.21 -22.79 5.62
N LEU A 122 13.86 -21.59 6.08
CA LEU A 122 13.04 -21.40 7.27
C LEU A 122 11.66 -22.06 7.13
N LEU A 123 11.02 -21.91 5.98
CA LEU A 123 9.74 -22.59 5.70
C LEU A 123 9.86 -24.10 5.87
N SER A 124 10.89 -24.71 5.30
CA SER A 124 11.15 -26.17 5.43
C SER A 124 11.41 -26.58 6.88
N GLN A 125 12.14 -25.77 7.64
CA GLN A 125 12.42 -26.04 9.06
C GLN A 125 11.13 -26.01 9.89
N TYR A 126 10.27 -25.00 9.71
CA TYR A 126 9.02 -24.91 10.46
C TYR A 126 7.99 -25.97 10.05
N GLN A 127 7.96 -26.39 8.78
CA GLN A 127 7.16 -27.53 8.34
C GLN A 127 7.60 -28.84 9.03
N SER A 128 8.91 -29.04 9.17
CA SER A 128 9.47 -30.19 9.92
C SER A 128 9.17 -30.09 11.42
N ALA A 129 9.27 -28.89 11.99
CA ALA A 129 8.93 -28.63 13.39
C ALA A 129 7.45 -28.91 13.67
N LEU A 130 6.54 -28.51 12.78
CA LEU A 130 5.11 -28.77 12.90
C LEU A 130 4.82 -30.28 12.92
N SER A 131 5.48 -31.05 12.06
CA SER A 131 5.28 -32.50 11.97
C SER A 131 5.80 -33.25 13.20
N SER A 132 6.81 -32.70 13.87
CA SER A 132 7.42 -33.30 15.08
C SER A 132 6.88 -32.74 16.41
N ALA A 133 6.02 -31.71 16.34
CA ALA A 133 5.49 -31.03 17.52
C ALA A 133 4.59 -31.94 18.36
N SER A 134 4.93 -32.09 19.66
CA SER A 134 4.22 -32.96 20.61
C SER A 134 3.14 -32.21 21.42
N SER A 135 3.15 -30.89 21.47
CA SER A 135 2.17 -30.05 22.16
C SER A 135 1.35 -29.18 21.22
N ASP A 136 0.13 -28.86 21.64
CA ASP A 136 -0.75 -27.98 20.84
C ASP A 136 -0.16 -26.57 20.73
N LEU A 137 0.55 -26.10 21.76
CA LEU A 137 1.25 -24.80 21.71
C LEU A 137 2.34 -24.80 20.63
N ALA A 138 3.22 -25.83 20.63
CA ALA A 138 4.29 -25.92 19.63
C ALA A 138 3.73 -26.05 18.20
N LYS A 139 2.59 -26.72 18.02
CA LYS A 139 1.90 -26.78 16.72
C LYS A 139 1.38 -25.43 16.29
N ALA A 140 0.77 -24.66 17.21
CA ALA A 140 0.25 -23.34 16.92
C ALA A 140 1.38 -22.36 16.55
N GLU A 141 2.48 -22.37 17.31
CA GLU A 141 3.66 -21.54 17.02
C GLU A 141 4.27 -21.89 15.65
N ALA A 142 4.44 -23.17 15.35
CA ALA A 142 4.96 -23.61 14.06
C ALA A 142 4.02 -23.22 12.90
N ALA A 143 2.70 -23.31 13.08
CA ALA A 143 1.72 -22.92 12.06
C ALA A 143 1.78 -21.41 11.75
N ILE A 144 1.90 -20.55 12.78
CA ILE A 144 2.06 -19.11 12.62
C ILE A 144 3.38 -18.79 11.88
N ALA A 145 4.47 -19.47 12.25
CA ALA A 145 5.75 -19.27 11.59
C ALA A 145 5.72 -19.71 10.11
N ILE A 146 5.02 -20.80 9.79
CA ILE A 146 4.82 -21.25 8.40
C ILE A 146 4.08 -20.19 7.59
N GLU A 147 2.98 -19.63 8.11
CA GLU A 147 2.22 -18.57 7.42
C GLU A 147 3.11 -17.35 7.10
N ALA A 148 3.92 -16.92 8.05
CA ALA A 148 4.87 -15.82 7.84
C ALA A 148 5.95 -16.18 6.79
N CYS A 149 6.52 -17.39 6.84
CA CYS A 149 7.52 -17.83 5.88
C CYS A 149 6.96 -18.00 4.47
N GLU A 150 5.73 -18.51 4.31
CA GLU A 150 5.06 -18.59 3.01
C GLU A 150 4.84 -17.20 2.40
N ALA A 151 4.43 -16.25 3.23
CA ALA A 151 4.28 -14.85 2.79
C ALA A 151 5.62 -14.22 2.40
N LEU A 152 6.71 -14.51 3.13
CA LEU A 152 8.08 -14.07 2.82
C LEU A 152 8.57 -14.65 1.48
N VAL A 153 8.41 -15.95 1.26
CA VAL A 153 8.80 -16.61 0.01
C VAL A 153 8.06 -15.98 -1.17
N LYS A 154 6.75 -15.79 -1.03
CA LYS A 154 5.92 -15.15 -2.06
C LYS A 154 6.30 -13.69 -2.32
N ALA A 155 6.76 -12.98 -1.29
CA ALA A 155 7.18 -11.57 -1.42
C ALA A 155 8.52 -11.43 -2.15
N ALA A 156 9.41 -12.45 -2.01
CA ALA A 156 10.75 -12.46 -2.57
C ALA A 156 10.83 -13.03 -4.01
N GLU A 157 9.73 -13.54 -4.55
CA GLU A 157 9.55 -13.98 -5.94
C GLU A 157 9.11 -12.83 -6.85
#